data_0ed18d41d62d97f737c3f4822572f3c0
#
_entry.id   0ed18d41d62d97f737c3f4822572f3c0
#
_cell.length_a   1.000
_cell.length_b   1.000
_cell.length_c   1.000
_cell.angle_alpha   90.00
_cell.angle_beta   90.00
_cell.angle_gamma   90.00
#
_symmetry.space_group_name_H-M   'P 1'
#
loop_
_entity.id
_entity.type
_entity.pdbx_description
1 polymer ?
#
loop_
_entity_poly.entity_id
_entity_poly.type
_entity_poly.pdbx_seq_one_letter_code
_entity_poly.pdbx_strand_id
1 'polypeptide(L)'
;MLPLSNDPPYRPVRFEVLADAESGLLPRAFAPFARRDLVPDKVRAWRGGASLLVEIRMEAMPSEMLHLVEGNLRQIVGVQRVTVILCARQQQVV
;
A
#
# COMPACT_ATOMS: atom_id res chain seq x y z
N MET A 1 20.86 9.47 -21.59
CA MET A 1 21.05 8.20 -20.91
C MET A 1 19.72 7.49 -20.77
N LEU A 2 19.60 6.29 -21.29
CA LEU A 2 18.36 5.54 -21.22
C LEU A 2 18.19 4.94 -19.82
N PRO A 3 16.97 4.97 -19.27
CA PRO A 3 16.73 4.29 -18.01
C PRO A 3 16.96 2.79 -18.17
N LEU A 4 17.63 2.20 -17.20
CA LEU A 4 17.92 0.77 -17.20
C LEU A 4 16.71 -0.06 -16.75
N SER A 5 15.70 0.59 -16.20
CA SER A 5 14.51 -0.09 -15.71
C SER A 5 13.42 -0.05 -16.77
N ASN A 6 12.79 -1.20 -17.01
CA ASN A 6 11.64 -1.32 -17.88
C ASN A 6 10.33 -1.20 -17.10
N ASP A 7 10.40 -0.78 -15.84
CA ASP A 7 9.20 -0.63 -15.03
C ASP A 7 8.34 0.50 -15.56
N PRO A 8 7.04 0.31 -15.68
CA PRO A 8 6.14 1.41 -16.03
C PRO A 8 6.20 2.48 -14.95
N PRO A 9 5.99 3.78 -15.28
CA PRO A 9 6.02 4.85 -14.29
C PRO A 9 4.94 4.71 -13.23
N TYR A 10 3.82 4.07 -13.56
CA TYR A 10 2.71 3.81 -12.65
C TYR A 10 2.24 2.39 -12.83
N ARG A 11 1.80 1.78 -11.74
CA ARG A 11 1.27 0.42 -11.79
C ARG A 11 0.19 0.22 -10.74
N PRO A 12 -0.78 -0.66 -10.99
CA PRO A 12 -1.75 -1.01 -9.96
C PRO A 12 -1.12 -1.91 -8.91
N VAL A 13 -1.28 -1.53 -7.66
CA VAL A 13 -0.65 -2.21 -6.52
C VAL A 13 -1.66 -2.31 -5.38
N ARG A 14 -1.59 -3.41 -4.64
CA ARG A 14 -2.32 -3.59 -3.40
C ARG A 14 -1.32 -3.84 -2.27
N PHE A 15 -1.41 -3.03 -1.22
CA PHE A 15 -0.66 -3.24 0.00
C PHE A 15 -1.56 -3.97 0.99
N GLU A 16 -1.06 -5.04 1.57
CA GLU A 16 -1.73 -5.74 2.66
C GLU A 16 -0.90 -5.59 3.91
N VAL A 17 -1.47 -4.95 4.92
CA VAL A 17 -0.77 -4.68 6.17
C VAL A 17 -1.44 -5.48 7.28
N LEU A 18 -0.73 -6.43 7.86
CA LEU A 18 -1.18 -7.15 9.03
C LEU A 18 -0.57 -6.50 10.26
N ALA A 19 -1.40 -6.13 11.20
CA ALA A 19 -0.97 -5.33 12.34
C ALA A 19 -1.77 -5.66 13.59
N ASP A 20 -1.28 -5.18 14.72
CA ASP A 20 -2.05 -5.22 15.98
C ASP A 20 -3.24 -4.29 15.88
N ALA A 21 -4.37 -4.72 16.46
CA ALA A 21 -5.60 -3.94 16.43
C ALA A 21 -5.55 -2.81 17.46
N GLU A 22 -4.96 -1.71 17.06
CA GLU A 22 -4.83 -0.50 17.89
C GLU A 22 -5.52 0.68 17.21
N SER A 23 -6.08 1.57 18.02
CA SER A 23 -6.86 2.71 17.51
C SER A 23 -6.02 3.64 16.63
N GLY A 24 -4.73 3.78 16.91
CA GLY A 24 -3.84 4.65 16.14
C GLY A 24 -3.25 4.02 14.88
N LEU A 25 -3.55 2.75 14.61
CA LEU A 25 -2.94 2.03 13.49
C LEU A 25 -3.33 2.61 12.13
N LEU A 26 -4.63 2.81 11.90
CA LEU A 26 -5.09 3.30 10.60
C LEU A 26 -4.53 4.66 10.22
N PRO A 27 -4.56 5.69 11.08
CA PRO A 27 -3.93 6.96 10.72
C PRO A 27 -2.44 6.83 10.40
N ARG A 28 -1.73 5.98 11.13
CA ARG A 28 -0.30 5.75 10.86
C ARG A 28 -0.06 5.03 9.55
N ALA A 29 -0.95 4.11 9.18
CA ALA A 29 -0.86 3.39 7.90
C ALA A 29 -1.13 4.31 6.71
N PHE A 30 -1.96 5.35 6.89
CA PHE A 30 -2.24 6.30 5.82
C PHE A 30 -1.16 7.36 5.66
N ALA A 31 -0.38 7.63 6.70
CA ALA A 31 0.63 8.68 6.69
C ALA A 31 1.67 8.55 5.57
N PRO A 32 2.21 7.36 5.26
CA PRO A 32 3.16 7.24 4.15
C PRO A 32 2.60 7.69 2.80
N PHE A 33 1.31 7.50 2.58
CA PHE A 33 0.62 7.94 1.37
C PHE A 33 0.40 9.45 1.40
N ALA A 34 -0.12 9.96 2.51
CA ALA A 34 -0.41 11.38 2.65
C ALA A 34 0.84 12.25 2.52
N ARG A 35 1.96 11.81 3.08
CA ARG A 35 3.22 12.57 2.98
C ARG A 35 3.74 12.68 1.56
N ARG A 36 3.33 11.79 0.67
CA ARG A 36 3.75 11.77 -0.74
C ARG A 36 2.65 12.23 -1.67
N ASP A 37 1.60 12.81 -1.10
CA ASP A 37 0.46 13.31 -1.87
C ASP A 37 -0.19 12.21 -2.70
N LEU A 38 -0.23 11.01 -2.15
CA LEU A 38 -0.87 9.86 -2.78
C LEU A 38 -2.23 9.62 -2.15
N VAL A 39 -3.24 9.43 -2.99
CA VAL A 39 -4.59 9.14 -2.55
C VAL A 39 -4.93 7.71 -2.93
N PRO A 40 -5.13 6.81 -1.95
CA PRO A 40 -5.55 5.46 -2.26
C PRO A 40 -6.91 5.43 -2.95
N ASP A 41 -7.07 4.53 -3.90
CA ASP A 41 -8.34 4.37 -4.61
C ASP A 41 -9.33 3.54 -3.80
N LYS A 42 -8.82 2.64 -2.96
CA LYS A 42 -9.67 1.79 -2.14
C LYS A 42 -8.94 1.39 -0.88
N VAL A 43 -9.64 1.43 0.24
CA VAL A 43 -9.13 0.99 1.52
C VAL A 43 -10.17 0.08 2.16
N ARG A 44 -9.70 -1.06 2.67
CA ARG A 44 -10.52 -1.98 3.43
C ARG A 44 -9.77 -2.37 4.69
N ALA A 45 -10.50 -2.53 5.79
CA ALA A 45 -9.90 -2.96 7.03
C ALA A 45 -10.81 -3.99 7.71
N TRP A 46 -10.20 -5.07 8.17
CA TRP A 46 -10.90 -6.12 8.91
C TRP A 46 -10.23 -6.32 10.24
N ARG A 47 -11.02 -6.40 11.27
CA ARG A 47 -10.50 -6.76 12.59
C ARG A 47 -10.80 -8.22 12.87
N GLY A 48 -9.79 -8.99 13.26
CA GLY A 48 -9.94 -10.35 13.73
C GLY A 48 -9.24 -10.50 15.07
N GLY A 49 -10.01 -10.49 16.17
CA GLY A 49 -9.43 -10.57 17.51
C GLY A 49 -8.48 -9.42 17.80
N ALA A 50 -7.23 -9.74 18.09
CA ALA A 50 -6.19 -8.77 18.40
C ALA A 50 -5.46 -8.25 17.15
N SER A 51 -5.86 -8.70 15.97
CA SER A 51 -5.20 -8.35 14.72
C SER A 51 -6.11 -7.49 13.84
N LEU A 52 -5.47 -6.66 13.02
CA LEU A 52 -6.12 -5.82 12.03
C LEU A 52 -5.43 -6.06 10.69
N LEU A 53 -6.20 -6.39 9.68
CA LEU A 53 -5.71 -6.49 8.31
C LEU A 53 -6.20 -5.28 7.53
N VAL A 54 -5.26 -4.52 6.96
CA VAL A 54 -5.57 -3.34 6.17
C VAL A 54 -5.14 -3.57 4.73
N GLU A 55 -6.07 -3.40 3.81
CA GLU A 55 -5.80 -3.47 2.38
C GLU A 55 -5.88 -2.07 1.81
N ILE A 56 -4.82 -1.65 1.14
CA ILE A 56 -4.75 -0.33 0.52
C ILE A 56 -4.44 -0.53 -0.96
N ARG A 57 -5.37 -0.12 -1.81
CA ARG A 57 -5.24 -0.30 -3.26
C ARG A 57 -4.95 1.03 -3.94
N MET A 58 -3.93 1.00 -4.79
CA MET A 58 -3.54 2.13 -5.65
C MET A 58 -3.64 1.68 -7.10
N GLU A 59 -4.49 2.30 -7.88
CA GLU A 59 -4.62 1.98 -9.31
C GLU A 59 -3.41 2.50 -10.10
N ALA A 60 -2.84 3.62 -9.66
CA ALA A 60 -1.71 4.25 -10.32
C ALA A 60 -0.61 4.57 -9.30
N MET A 61 -0.01 3.54 -8.73
CA MET A 61 1.10 3.72 -7.79
C MET A 61 2.36 4.10 -8.55
N PRO A 62 3.00 5.24 -8.22
CA PRO A 62 4.28 5.57 -8.82
C PRO A 62 5.31 4.50 -8.48
N SER A 63 5.90 3.90 -9.50
CA SER A 63 6.84 2.79 -9.31
C SER A 63 8.03 3.17 -8.46
N GLU A 64 8.51 4.41 -8.60
CA GLU A 64 9.67 4.90 -7.85
C GLU A 64 9.40 5.08 -6.37
N MET A 65 8.12 5.21 -5.97
CA MET A 65 7.74 5.40 -4.58
C MET A 65 7.35 4.11 -3.87
N LEU A 66 7.21 3.02 -4.62
CA LEU A 66 6.71 1.76 -4.09
C LEU A 66 7.52 1.26 -2.91
N HIS A 67 8.84 1.20 -3.06
CA HIS A 67 9.71 0.70 -1.99
C HIS A 67 9.75 1.63 -0.79
N LEU A 68 9.62 2.94 -1.02
CA LEU A 68 9.61 3.93 0.06
C LEU A 68 8.35 3.77 0.92
N VAL A 69 7.20 3.64 0.29
CA VAL A 69 5.94 3.44 0.99
C VAL A 69 5.94 2.11 1.73
N GLU A 70 6.36 1.05 1.07
CA GLU A 70 6.47 -0.27 1.69
C GLU A 70 7.37 -0.22 2.93
N GLY A 71 8.54 0.39 2.81
CA GLY A 71 9.49 0.52 3.92
C GLY A 71 8.92 1.31 5.09
N ASN A 72 8.19 2.39 4.81
CA ASN A 72 7.55 3.17 5.87
C ASN A 72 6.45 2.38 6.57
N LEU A 73 5.66 1.61 5.82
CA LEU A 73 4.63 0.78 6.43
C LEU A 73 5.24 -0.27 7.36
N ARG A 74 6.35 -0.87 6.97
CA ARG A 74 7.04 -1.87 7.78
C ARG A 74 7.58 -1.31 9.10
N GLN A 75 7.87 -0.02 9.15
CA GLN A 75 8.43 0.63 10.34
C GLN A 75 7.38 1.09 11.35
N ILE A 76 6.10 1.00 11.01
CA ILE A 76 5.04 1.42 11.92
C ILE A 76 4.96 0.45 13.10
N VAL A 77 4.96 0.99 14.32
CA VAL A 77 4.81 0.18 15.53
C VAL A 77 3.47 -0.54 15.48
N GLY A 78 3.50 -1.83 15.73
CA GLY A 78 2.30 -2.68 15.67
C GLY A 78 2.14 -3.40 14.35
N VAL A 79 2.84 -3.01 13.30
CA VAL A 79 2.79 -3.72 12.03
C VAL A 79 3.62 -5.01 12.11
N GLN A 80 2.98 -6.13 11.78
CA GLN A 80 3.59 -7.44 11.82
C GLN A 80 4.13 -7.86 10.46
N ARG A 81 3.41 -7.51 9.39
CA ARG A 81 3.78 -7.92 8.04
C ARG A 81 3.18 -6.97 7.01
N VAL A 82 3.96 -6.66 5.99
CA VAL A 82 3.49 -5.91 4.83
C VAL A 82 3.72 -6.78 3.59
N THR A 83 2.67 -6.97 2.81
CA THR A 83 2.73 -7.70 1.55
C THR A 83 2.35 -6.74 0.43
N VAL A 84 3.19 -6.67 -0.59
CA VAL A 84 2.92 -5.86 -1.78
C VAL A 84 2.52 -6.80 -2.91
N ILE A 85 1.35 -6.57 -3.47
CA ILE A 85 0.82 -7.38 -4.56
C ILE A 85 0.72 -6.49 -5.79
N LEU A 86 1.43 -6.87 -6.85
CA LEU A 86 1.32 -6.20 -8.13
C LEU A 86 0.07 -6.75 -8.82
N CYS A 87 -0.87 -5.85 -9.10
CA CYS A 87 -2.13 -6.24 -9.70
C CYS A 87 -2.03 -6.18 -11.22
N ALA A 88 -2.76 -7.06 -11.88
CA ALA A 88 -2.94 -6.95 -13.32
C ALA A 88 -3.87 -5.78 -13.60
N ARG A 89 -3.63 -5.07 -14.71
CA ARG A 89 -4.58 -4.06 -15.16
C ARG A 89 -5.89 -4.73 -15.45
N GLN A 90 -6.94 -4.26 -14.79
CA GLN A 90 -8.26 -4.69 -15.15
C GLN A 90 -8.63 -4.13 -16.51
N GLN A 91 -8.79 -5.01 -17.48
CA GLN A 91 -9.47 -4.63 -18.69
C GLN A 91 -10.95 -4.56 -18.35
N GLN A 92 -11.51 -3.39 -18.47
CA GLN A 92 -12.96 -3.28 -18.40
C GLN A 92 -13.53 -3.90 -19.64
N VAL A 93 -14.17 -5.02 -19.46
CA VAL A 93 -15.03 -5.59 -20.48
C VAL A 93 -16.39 -4.94 -20.27
N VAL A 94 -16.75 -4.11 -21.20
CA VAL A 94 -18.07 -3.48 -21.18
C VAL A 94 -19.05 -4.40 -21.86
#